data_68d08e263938fe4c8c2b1263c49eb60c
#
_entry.id   68d08e263938fe4c8c2b1263c49eb60c
#
_cell.length_a   1.000
_cell.length_b   1.000
_cell.length_c   1.000
_cell.angle_alpha   90.00
_cell.angle_beta   90.00
_cell.angle_gamma   90.00
#
_symmetry.space_group_name_H-M   'P 1'
#
loop_
_entity.id
_entity.type
_entity.pdbx_description
1 polymer ?
#
loop_
_entity_poly.entity_id
_entity_poly.type
_entity_poly.pdbx_seq_one_letter_code
_entity_poly.pdbx_strand_id
1 'polypeptide(L)'
;DLGSFRRKKLTVAQELKRLSHTDYIIATNQAMKLWLEQHGLEKPIGALGFHDYLSPSVAADKKHQPNEVWNIVYAGSLNLRKNAFILKMQELDYQFKFHLYGNMEDYDAVAKDKNIVWHGFMNADDFIKQVHGNFGLVWDGDSLEECHGDFGSYLKYNTPHKASFYLRAGLPIIVWKESAIAPLVEERGVGFAINSLKELPGRLASISEEEYAGMLTQTKQMAIAINNGENLKNAIQECSLRSEERR
;
A
#
# COMPACT_ATOMS: atom_id res chain seq x y z
N ASP A 1 8.86 10.09 -5.77
CA ASP A 1 7.55 10.62 -6.22
C ASP A 1 7.73 11.41 -7.51
N LEU A 2 6.89 11.15 -8.50
CA LEU A 2 6.84 11.97 -9.72
C LEU A 2 6.18 13.32 -9.40
N GLY A 3 6.96 14.39 -9.49
CA GLY A 3 6.52 15.75 -9.15
C GLY A 3 5.46 16.31 -10.08
N SER A 4 5.40 15.79 -11.31
CA SER A 4 4.37 16.12 -12.30
C SER A 4 2.97 15.58 -11.91
N PHE A 5 2.88 14.52 -11.12
CA PHE A 5 1.61 13.94 -10.67
C PHE A 5 1.13 14.50 -9.34
N ARG A 6 1.93 14.28 -8.29
CA ARG A 6 1.48 14.49 -6.91
C ARG A 6 1.36 15.96 -6.51
N ARG A 7 2.24 16.80 -7.00
CA ARG A 7 2.31 18.20 -6.58
C ARG A 7 2.10 19.18 -7.73
N LYS A 8 2.01 18.68 -8.96
CA LYS A 8 1.91 19.49 -10.20
C LYS A 8 2.93 20.65 -10.25
N LYS A 9 4.09 20.47 -9.58
CA LYS A 9 5.18 21.46 -9.52
C LYS A 9 6.07 21.43 -10.74
N LEU A 10 6.01 20.34 -11.51
CA LEU A 10 6.78 20.14 -12.73
C LEU A 10 5.85 19.73 -13.85
N THR A 11 6.18 20.10 -15.07
CA THR A 11 5.62 19.45 -16.25
C THR A 11 6.29 18.09 -16.45
N VAL A 12 5.62 17.17 -17.16
CA VAL A 12 6.20 15.86 -17.51
C VAL A 12 7.57 16.06 -18.21
N ALA A 13 7.65 17.00 -19.17
CA ALA A 13 8.91 17.29 -19.87
C ALA A 13 10.04 17.74 -18.93
N GLN A 14 9.73 18.58 -17.93
CA GLN A 14 10.71 19.02 -16.94
C GLN A 14 11.17 17.87 -16.04
N GLU A 15 10.27 16.96 -15.69
CA GLU A 15 10.60 15.77 -14.89
C GLU A 15 11.50 14.81 -15.66
N LEU A 16 11.14 14.46 -16.88
CA LEU A 16 11.95 13.62 -17.76
C LEU A 16 13.34 14.21 -18.02
N LYS A 17 13.41 15.54 -18.25
CA LYS A 17 14.69 16.24 -18.39
C LYS A 17 15.56 16.10 -17.13
N ARG A 18 14.99 16.16 -15.93
CA ARG A 18 15.76 15.92 -14.70
C ARG A 18 16.27 14.50 -14.59
N LEU A 19 15.39 13.53 -14.88
CA LEU A 19 15.74 12.12 -14.83
C LEU A 19 16.76 11.73 -15.89
N SER A 20 16.81 12.40 -17.04
CA SER A 20 17.79 12.13 -18.10
C SER A 20 19.25 12.41 -17.69
N HIS A 21 19.48 13.16 -16.62
CA HIS A 21 20.82 13.42 -16.07
C HIS A 21 21.33 12.33 -15.12
N THR A 22 20.53 11.32 -14.81
CA THR A 22 20.94 10.18 -13.98
C THR A 22 21.47 9.04 -14.83
N ASP A 23 22.32 8.19 -14.26
CA ASP A 23 22.82 6.99 -14.95
C ASP A 23 21.80 5.85 -14.89
N TYR A 24 21.10 5.72 -13.75
CA TYR A 24 20.09 4.70 -13.47
C TYR A 24 18.89 5.30 -12.78
N ILE A 25 17.77 4.63 -12.94
CA ILE A 25 16.54 4.98 -12.23
C ILE A 25 15.96 3.72 -11.59
N ILE A 26 15.55 3.84 -10.34
CA ILE A 26 14.74 2.83 -9.67
C ILE A 26 13.34 3.40 -9.52
N ALA A 27 12.43 2.91 -10.35
CA ALA A 27 11.01 3.23 -10.25
C ALA A 27 10.37 2.47 -9.07
N THR A 28 9.33 3.03 -8.47
CA THR A 28 8.69 2.41 -7.32
C THR A 28 8.02 1.07 -7.66
N ASN A 29 7.62 0.88 -8.92
CA ASN A 29 7.00 -0.33 -9.42
C ASN A 29 7.06 -0.40 -10.96
N GLN A 30 6.57 -1.50 -11.50
CA GLN A 30 6.57 -1.74 -12.95
C GLN A 30 5.70 -0.74 -13.73
N ALA A 31 4.58 -0.28 -13.17
CA ALA A 31 3.71 0.70 -13.86
C ALA A 31 4.42 2.04 -14.02
N MET A 32 5.13 2.53 -13.00
CA MET A 32 5.94 3.74 -13.08
C MET A 32 7.09 3.59 -14.08
N LYS A 33 7.78 2.44 -14.08
CA LYS A 33 8.82 2.14 -15.04
C LYS A 33 8.31 2.23 -16.47
N LEU A 34 7.22 1.52 -16.79
CA LEU A 34 6.59 1.54 -18.11
C LEU A 34 6.14 2.95 -18.52
N TRP A 35 5.59 3.71 -17.57
CA TRP A 35 5.21 5.11 -17.83
C TRP A 35 6.41 5.96 -18.24
N LEU A 36 7.55 5.85 -17.54
CA LEU A 36 8.77 6.60 -17.86
C LEU A 36 9.31 6.20 -19.25
N GLU A 37 9.35 4.91 -19.56
CA GLU A 37 9.81 4.39 -20.86
C GLU A 37 8.90 4.89 -22.01
N GLN A 38 7.58 4.83 -21.83
CA GLN A 38 6.58 5.32 -22.81
C GLN A 38 6.68 6.83 -23.07
N HIS A 39 7.17 7.61 -22.10
CA HIS A 39 7.39 9.05 -22.26
C HIS A 39 8.80 9.40 -22.76
N GLY A 40 9.54 8.41 -23.26
CA GLY A 40 10.81 8.62 -23.95
C GLY A 40 12.04 8.72 -23.05
N LEU A 41 11.98 8.17 -21.84
CA LEU A 41 13.14 8.11 -20.97
C LEU A 41 14.03 6.91 -21.35
N GLU A 42 15.13 7.17 -22.06
CA GLU A 42 16.08 6.17 -22.55
C GLU A 42 17.20 5.88 -21.53
N LYS A 43 16.85 5.49 -20.33
CA LYS A 43 17.80 5.13 -19.26
C LYS A 43 17.54 3.71 -18.76
N PRO A 44 18.52 3.03 -18.16
CA PRO A 44 18.26 1.80 -17.42
C PRO A 44 17.33 2.08 -16.25
N ILE A 45 16.19 1.38 -16.22
CA ILE A 45 15.19 1.53 -15.16
C ILE A 45 14.93 0.17 -14.53
N GLY A 46 15.20 0.04 -13.23
CA GLY A 46 14.76 -1.06 -12.40
C GLY A 46 13.43 -0.75 -11.75
N ALA A 47 12.66 -1.77 -11.39
CA ALA A 47 11.42 -1.64 -10.65
C ALA A 47 11.55 -2.22 -9.25
N LEU A 48 11.21 -1.42 -8.22
CA LEU A 48 11.34 -1.83 -6.82
C LEU A 48 10.25 -2.85 -6.41
N GLY A 49 9.01 -2.61 -6.82
CA GLY A 49 7.84 -3.36 -6.34
C GLY A 49 7.35 -2.85 -5.00
N PHE A 50 7.71 -3.52 -3.90
CA PHE A 50 7.50 -3.00 -2.55
C PHE A 50 8.73 -2.25 -2.06
N HIS A 51 8.53 -1.22 -1.25
CA HIS A 51 9.63 -0.55 -0.55
C HIS A 51 10.20 -1.45 0.54
N ASP A 52 11.50 -1.42 0.73
CA ASP A 52 12.11 -2.05 1.89
C ASP A 52 11.82 -1.23 3.17
N TYR A 53 11.65 -1.93 4.27
CA TYR A 53 11.33 -1.35 5.56
C TYR A 53 12.08 -2.09 6.68
N LEU A 54 13.29 -1.62 6.97
CA LEU A 54 14.17 -2.23 7.95
C LEU A 54 13.74 -1.81 9.37
N SER A 55 13.54 -2.80 10.23
CA SER A 55 13.19 -2.61 11.64
C SER A 55 13.67 -3.80 12.45
N PRO A 56 14.22 -3.61 13.65
CA PRO A 56 14.57 -4.70 14.57
C PRO A 56 13.33 -5.38 15.16
N SER A 57 12.15 -4.79 14.98
CA SER A 57 10.92 -5.29 15.58
C SER A 57 10.42 -6.55 14.86
N VAL A 58 9.88 -7.47 15.64
CA VAL A 58 9.27 -8.70 15.13
C VAL A 58 7.75 -8.55 15.18
N ALA A 59 7.09 -8.80 14.06
CA ALA A 59 5.63 -8.77 13.98
C ALA A 59 5.03 -9.92 14.80
N ALA A 60 3.97 -9.64 15.54
CA ALA A 60 3.21 -10.68 16.21
C ALA A 60 2.50 -11.58 15.18
N ASP A 61 2.37 -12.86 15.49
CA ASP A 61 1.61 -13.79 14.66
C ASP A 61 0.15 -13.33 14.56
N LYS A 62 -0.36 -13.28 13.34
CA LYS A 62 -1.75 -12.95 13.06
C LYS A 62 -2.58 -14.22 12.95
N LYS A 63 -3.80 -14.16 13.45
CA LYS A 63 -4.78 -15.23 13.40
C LYS A 63 -6.17 -14.65 13.17
N HIS A 64 -7.06 -15.45 12.66
CA HIS A 64 -8.49 -15.18 12.63
C HIS A 64 -9.22 -16.46 13.02
N GLN A 65 -10.10 -16.37 13.98
CA GLN A 65 -10.89 -17.52 14.43
C GLN A 65 -12.23 -17.54 13.68
N PRO A 66 -12.81 -18.71 13.44
CA PRO A 66 -14.17 -18.81 12.90
C PRO A 66 -15.15 -17.95 13.71
N ASN A 67 -15.98 -17.21 13.02
CA ASN A 67 -16.97 -16.28 13.61
C ASN A 67 -16.41 -15.03 14.32
N GLU A 68 -15.11 -14.80 14.29
CA GLU A 68 -14.57 -13.50 14.70
C GLU A 68 -14.90 -12.42 13.66
N VAL A 69 -15.01 -11.19 14.15
CA VAL A 69 -15.16 -10.02 13.29
C VAL A 69 -13.81 -9.66 12.67
N TRP A 70 -13.76 -9.47 11.36
CA TRP A 70 -12.57 -9.01 10.68
C TRP A 70 -12.14 -7.62 11.18
N ASN A 71 -10.84 -7.43 11.32
CA ASN A 71 -10.22 -6.19 11.78
C ASN A 71 -9.36 -5.61 10.65
N ILE A 72 -9.81 -4.51 10.06
CA ILE A 72 -9.14 -3.82 8.97
C ILE A 72 -8.37 -2.63 9.53
N VAL A 73 -7.11 -2.53 9.20
CA VAL A 73 -6.20 -1.49 9.69
C VAL A 73 -5.98 -0.42 8.63
N TYR A 74 -6.09 0.84 9.03
CA TYR A 74 -5.68 1.98 8.24
C TYR A 74 -4.72 2.85 9.05
N ALA A 75 -3.47 2.96 8.60
CA ALA A 75 -2.42 3.67 9.32
C ALA A 75 -1.79 4.79 8.46
N GLY A 76 -1.42 5.87 9.10
CA GLY A 76 -0.72 7.01 8.50
C GLY A 76 -1.31 8.35 8.89
N SER A 77 -1.13 9.36 8.04
CA SER A 77 -1.80 10.65 8.22
C SER A 77 -3.30 10.48 7.96
N LEU A 78 -4.11 10.69 8.98
CA LEU A 78 -5.58 10.61 8.91
C LEU A 78 -6.20 11.96 8.52
N ASN A 79 -5.51 12.72 7.65
CA ASN A 79 -5.98 14.00 7.16
C ASN A 79 -7.11 13.80 6.14
N LEU A 80 -8.28 14.38 6.41
CA LEU A 80 -9.48 14.24 5.58
C LEU A 80 -9.29 14.74 4.13
N ARG A 81 -8.37 15.65 3.88
CA ARG A 81 -8.02 16.05 2.50
C ARG A 81 -7.52 14.88 1.66
N LYS A 82 -6.89 13.89 2.30
CA LYS A 82 -6.36 12.70 1.64
C LYS A 82 -7.26 11.48 1.79
N ASN A 83 -7.97 11.39 2.90
CA ASN A 83 -8.61 10.16 3.37
C ASN A 83 -10.08 10.38 3.73
N ALA A 84 -10.78 11.29 3.04
CA ALA A 84 -12.18 11.61 3.34
C ALA A 84 -13.14 10.43 3.14
N PHE A 85 -12.71 9.36 2.44
CA PHE A 85 -13.46 8.11 2.36
C PHE A 85 -13.78 7.54 3.75
N ILE A 86 -12.95 7.80 4.77
CA ILE A 86 -13.17 7.35 6.16
C ILE A 86 -14.52 7.85 6.70
N LEU A 87 -14.90 9.09 6.36
CA LEU A 87 -16.19 9.66 6.74
C LEU A 87 -17.39 8.93 6.12
N LYS A 88 -17.16 8.34 4.94
CA LYS A 88 -18.19 7.61 4.18
C LYS A 88 -18.28 6.15 4.57
N MET A 89 -17.35 5.62 5.38
CA MET A 89 -17.41 4.22 5.83
C MET A 89 -18.74 3.90 6.53
N GLN A 90 -19.32 4.85 7.24
CA GLN A 90 -20.64 4.70 7.87
C GLN A 90 -21.79 4.46 6.88
N GLU A 91 -21.59 4.73 5.58
CA GLU A 91 -22.57 4.45 4.52
C GLU A 91 -22.60 2.96 4.14
N LEU A 92 -21.57 2.19 4.55
CA LEU A 92 -21.51 0.76 4.31
C LEU A 92 -22.26 0.01 5.43
N ASP A 93 -23.08 -0.95 5.04
CA ASP A 93 -23.56 -1.96 5.99
C ASP A 93 -22.46 -3.01 6.16
N TYR A 94 -21.57 -2.80 7.15
CA TYR A 94 -20.41 -3.65 7.34
C TYR A 94 -20.33 -4.24 8.75
N GLN A 95 -19.82 -5.47 8.81
CA GLN A 95 -19.66 -6.24 10.05
C GLN A 95 -18.17 -6.49 10.34
N PHE A 96 -17.28 -5.56 9.98
CA PHE A 96 -15.86 -5.60 10.35
C PHE A 96 -15.51 -4.40 11.23
N LYS A 97 -14.41 -4.46 11.96
CA LYS A 97 -13.88 -3.32 12.70
C LYS A 97 -12.84 -2.59 11.85
N PHE A 98 -12.90 -1.27 11.88
CA PHE A 98 -11.98 -0.41 11.15
C PHE A 98 -11.06 0.32 12.14
N HIS A 99 -9.82 -0.13 12.23
CA HIS A 99 -8.83 0.36 13.19
C HIS A 99 -7.97 1.46 12.56
N LEU A 100 -8.08 2.67 13.08
CA LEU A 100 -7.35 3.85 12.62
C LEU A 100 -6.13 4.11 13.50
N TYR A 101 -4.94 4.17 12.90
CA TYR A 101 -3.68 4.50 13.56
C TYR A 101 -3.08 5.76 12.95
N GLY A 102 -2.92 6.80 13.73
CA GLY A 102 -2.37 8.08 13.31
C GLY A 102 -3.04 9.26 13.98
N ASN A 103 -2.53 10.45 13.71
CA ASN A 103 -3.12 11.68 14.19
C ASN A 103 -4.35 12.02 13.34
N MET A 104 -5.46 12.29 13.99
CA MET A 104 -6.74 12.67 13.37
C MET A 104 -7.27 13.91 14.09
N GLU A 105 -7.42 15.01 13.34
CA GLU A 105 -7.91 16.27 13.89
C GLU A 105 -9.42 16.24 14.10
N ASP A 106 -10.15 15.59 13.18
CA ASP A 106 -11.61 15.58 13.13
C ASP A 106 -12.20 14.23 13.59
N TYR A 107 -11.67 13.66 14.69
CA TYR A 107 -12.16 12.36 15.18
C TYR A 107 -13.66 12.34 15.49
N ASP A 108 -14.21 13.44 16.01
CA ASP A 108 -15.64 13.54 16.33
C ASP A 108 -16.56 13.28 15.11
N ALA A 109 -16.07 13.49 13.91
CA ALA A 109 -16.82 13.20 12.68
C ALA A 109 -17.05 11.71 12.44
N VAL A 110 -16.21 10.83 12.98
CA VAL A 110 -16.28 9.37 12.84
C VAL A 110 -16.59 8.64 14.16
N ALA A 111 -16.49 9.32 15.29
CA ALA A 111 -16.64 8.75 16.63
C ALA A 111 -18.00 8.08 16.89
N LYS A 112 -19.03 8.41 16.10
CA LYS A 112 -20.38 7.82 16.21
C LYS A 112 -20.48 6.43 15.56
N ASP A 113 -19.55 6.08 14.67
CA ASP A 113 -19.52 4.76 14.06
C ASP A 113 -18.89 3.75 15.02
N LYS A 114 -19.72 2.89 15.59
CA LYS A 114 -19.31 1.84 16.55
C LYS A 114 -18.30 0.83 15.98
N ASN A 115 -18.14 0.79 14.68
CA ASN A 115 -17.21 -0.09 14.00
C ASN A 115 -15.84 0.58 13.75
N ILE A 116 -15.72 1.88 13.94
CA ILE A 116 -14.45 2.62 13.86
C ILE A 116 -13.81 2.68 15.24
N VAL A 117 -12.54 2.26 15.31
CA VAL A 117 -11.73 2.29 16.53
C VAL A 117 -10.48 3.10 16.26
N TRP A 118 -10.34 4.25 16.91
CA TRP A 118 -9.15 5.08 16.77
C TRP A 118 -8.16 4.81 17.90
N HIS A 119 -6.91 4.52 17.52
CA HIS A 119 -5.81 4.19 18.45
C HIS A 119 -4.83 5.34 18.66
N GLY A 120 -5.03 6.48 18.00
CA GLY A 120 -4.05 7.56 18.03
C GLY A 120 -2.78 7.24 17.25
N PHE A 121 -1.74 8.02 17.47
CA PHE A 121 -0.42 7.80 16.87
C PHE A 121 0.30 6.67 17.59
N MET A 122 0.89 5.78 16.80
CA MET A 122 1.80 4.72 17.28
C MET A 122 3.09 4.81 16.48
N ASN A 123 4.24 4.75 17.13
CA ASN A 123 5.50 4.71 16.41
C ASN A 123 5.65 3.41 15.64
N ALA A 124 6.52 3.40 14.63
CA ALA A 124 6.60 2.32 13.68
C ALA A 124 6.99 0.97 14.29
N ASP A 125 7.94 0.97 15.23
CA ASP A 125 8.42 -0.26 15.85
C ASP A 125 7.37 -0.88 16.78
N ASP A 126 6.62 -0.07 17.50
CA ASP A 126 5.51 -0.54 18.33
C ASP A 126 4.34 -1.01 17.47
N PHE A 127 4.04 -0.31 16.37
CA PHE A 127 3.02 -0.75 15.43
C PHE A 127 3.35 -2.14 14.86
N ILE A 128 4.58 -2.37 14.39
CA ILE A 128 5.00 -3.67 13.87
C ILE A 128 4.78 -4.78 14.92
N LYS A 129 5.12 -4.52 16.18
CA LYS A 129 4.99 -5.50 17.28
C LYS A 129 3.54 -5.75 17.70
N GLN A 130 2.72 -4.71 17.73
CA GLN A 130 1.48 -4.71 18.53
C GLN A 130 0.21 -4.45 17.71
N VAL A 131 0.32 -4.09 16.42
CA VAL A 131 -0.88 -3.78 15.64
C VAL A 131 -1.90 -4.91 15.71
N HIS A 132 -3.11 -4.54 16.11
CA HIS A 132 -4.24 -5.45 16.14
C HIS A 132 -5.01 -5.33 14.84
N GLY A 133 -5.06 -6.40 14.05
CA GLY A 133 -5.76 -6.43 12.78
C GLY A 133 -5.45 -7.65 11.94
N ASN A 134 -6.29 -7.87 10.94
CA ASN A 134 -6.18 -8.97 10.00
C ASN A 134 -5.64 -8.50 8.63
N PHE A 135 -6.02 -7.32 8.18
CA PHE A 135 -5.60 -6.74 6.91
C PHE A 135 -5.23 -5.27 7.05
N GLY A 136 -4.27 -4.81 6.24
CA GLY A 136 -3.97 -3.41 6.06
C GLY A 136 -4.63 -2.85 4.79
N LEU A 137 -5.38 -1.76 4.89
CA LEU A 137 -6.04 -1.12 3.75
C LEU A 137 -5.15 -0.07 3.09
N VAL A 138 -4.94 -0.22 1.79
CA VAL A 138 -4.27 0.77 0.93
C VAL A 138 -5.32 1.44 0.05
N TRP A 139 -5.83 2.57 0.51
CA TRP A 139 -6.85 3.36 -0.14
C TRP A 139 -6.60 4.83 0.12
N ASP A 140 -6.77 5.69 -0.86
CA ASP A 140 -6.67 7.14 -0.71
C ASP A 140 -7.77 7.82 -1.55
N GLY A 141 -8.22 8.99 -1.11
CA GLY A 141 -9.28 9.77 -1.76
C GLY A 141 -10.49 9.98 -0.88
N ASP A 142 -11.59 10.40 -1.48
CA ASP A 142 -12.83 10.74 -0.79
C ASP A 142 -14.04 9.87 -1.22
N SER A 143 -13.79 8.81 -2.00
CA SER A 143 -14.82 7.93 -2.52
C SER A 143 -14.67 6.50 -2.00
N LEU A 144 -15.81 5.82 -1.83
CA LEU A 144 -15.87 4.37 -1.58
C LEU A 144 -15.80 3.56 -2.88
N GLU A 145 -16.09 4.19 -4.03
CA GLU A 145 -16.12 3.51 -5.34
C GLU A 145 -14.73 3.33 -5.94
N GLU A 146 -13.88 4.34 -5.83
CA GLU A 146 -12.56 4.35 -6.45
C GLU A 146 -11.59 5.26 -5.70
N CYS A 147 -10.30 5.04 -5.91
CA CYS A 147 -9.26 5.97 -5.47
C CYS A 147 -9.08 7.07 -6.52
N HIS A 148 -9.55 8.28 -6.23
CA HIS A 148 -9.45 9.41 -7.14
C HIS A 148 -8.90 10.67 -6.46
N GLY A 149 -8.86 11.79 -7.20
CA GLY A 149 -8.18 13.01 -6.75
C GLY A 149 -6.65 12.90 -6.83
N ASP A 150 -5.95 13.94 -6.35
CA ASP A 150 -4.48 14.03 -6.49
C ASP A 150 -3.73 12.88 -5.80
N PHE A 151 -4.27 12.35 -4.71
CA PHE A 151 -3.65 11.24 -3.97
C PHE A 151 -4.11 9.88 -4.47
N GLY A 152 -5.40 9.71 -4.69
CA GLY A 152 -5.98 8.43 -5.11
C GLY A 152 -5.55 8.05 -6.53
N SER A 153 -5.64 8.98 -7.49
CA SER A 153 -5.22 8.73 -8.87
C SER A 153 -3.73 8.40 -8.99
N TYR A 154 -2.90 8.89 -8.07
CA TYR A 154 -1.47 8.60 -8.06
C TYR A 154 -1.16 7.13 -7.70
N LEU A 155 -2.08 6.41 -7.05
CA LEU A 155 -1.94 4.97 -6.79
C LEU A 155 -1.81 4.14 -8.07
N LYS A 156 -2.26 4.65 -9.22
CA LYS A 156 -2.06 4.00 -10.53
C LYS A 156 -0.59 3.94 -10.96
N TYR A 157 0.28 4.72 -10.33
CA TYR A 157 1.71 4.82 -10.69
C TYR A 157 2.66 4.58 -9.53
N ASN A 158 2.20 4.74 -8.29
CA ASN A 158 3.04 4.71 -7.11
C ASN A 158 2.84 3.44 -6.28
N THR A 159 3.90 3.03 -5.59
CA THR A 159 3.81 2.10 -4.46
C THR A 159 3.77 2.91 -3.16
N PRO A 160 2.64 2.98 -2.45
CA PRO A 160 2.61 3.71 -1.19
C PRO A 160 3.41 2.97 -0.11
N HIS A 161 4.18 3.72 0.68
CA HIS A 161 4.98 3.16 1.79
C HIS A 161 4.15 2.36 2.79
N LYS A 162 2.86 2.70 2.98
CA LYS A 162 1.95 1.97 3.88
C LYS A 162 1.78 0.50 3.47
N ALA A 163 1.89 0.16 2.18
CA ALA A 163 1.80 -1.22 1.73
C ALA A 163 2.92 -2.08 2.34
N SER A 164 4.17 -1.62 2.20
CA SER A 164 5.33 -2.30 2.80
C SER A 164 5.29 -2.29 4.32
N PHE A 165 4.79 -1.22 4.93
CA PHE A 165 4.65 -1.10 6.37
C PHE A 165 3.66 -2.13 6.94
N TYR A 166 2.52 -2.34 6.29
CA TYR A 166 1.56 -3.37 6.68
C TYR A 166 2.14 -4.78 6.52
N LEU A 167 2.75 -5.07 5.36
CA LEU A 167 3.39 -6.36 5.12
C LEU A 167 4.49 -6.63 6.16
N ARG A 168 5.29 -5.61 6.50
CA ARG A 168 6.32 -5.71 7.54
C ARG A 168 5.74 -6.00 8.93
N ALA A 169 4.52 -5.53 9.20
CA ALA A 169 3.77 -5.80 10.43
C ALA A 169 2.97 -7.12 10.39
N GLY A 170 3.15 -7.93 9.35
CA GLY A 170 2.49 -9.23 9.20
C GLY A 170 1.02 -9.14 8.78
N LEU A 171 0.59 -8.00 8.22
CA LEU A 171 -0.76 -7.81 7.73
C LEU A 171 -0.80 -8.03 6.20
N PRO A 172 -1.54 -9.02 5.68
CA PRO A 172 -1.93 -9.03 4.27
C PRO A 172 -2.64 -7.73 3.90
N ILE A 173 -2.56 -7.31 2.64
CA ILE A 173 -3.04 -5.99 2.23
C ILE A 173 -4.25 -6.06 1.30
N ILE A 174 -5.16 -5.11 1.49
CA ILE A 174 -6.29 -4.86 0.61
C ILE A 174 -5.94 -3.62 -0.21
N VAL A 175 -6.02 -3.73 -1.53
CA VAL A 175 -5.63 -2.66 -2.45
C VAL A 175 -6.73 -2.37 -3.45
N TRP A 176 -6.73 -1.15 -4.00
CA TRP A 176 -7.59 -0.82 -5.13
C TRP A 176 -7.13 -1.57 -6.39
N LYS A 177 -8.08 -2.14 -7.14
CA LYS A 177 -7.82 -2.97 -8.33
C LYS A 177 -7.01 -2.26 -9.42
N GLU A 178 -7.24 -0.95 -9.60
CA GLU A 178 -6.49 -0.15 -10.56
C GLU A 178 -5.18 0.43 -10.02
N SER A 179 -4.80 0.10 -8.80
CA SER A 179 -3.51 0.54 -8.26
C SER A 179 -2.35 -0.21 -8.92
N ALA A 180 -1.22 0.49 -9.07
CA ALA A 180 0.00 -0.07 -9.66
C ALA A 180 0.51 -1.34 -8.97
N ILE A 181 0.17 -1.53 -7.70
CA ILE A 181 0.62 -2.69 -6.91
C ILE A 181 -0.39 -3.84 -6.89
N ALA A 182 -1.61 -3.66 -7.42
CA ALA A 182 -2.63 -4.71 -7.38
C ALA A 182 -2.17 -6.03 -8.05
N PRO A 183 -1.57 -6.02 -9.25
CA PRO A 183 -1.04 -7.25 -9.85
C PRO A 183 0.02 -7.94 -8.99
N LEU A 184 0.91 -7.16 -8.36
CA LEU A 184 1.97 -7.69 -7.51
C LEU A 184 1.41 -8.31 -6.22
N VAL A 185 0.39 -7.70 -5.63
CA VAL A 185 -0.29 -8.21 -4.43
C VAL A 185 -0.94 -9.56 -4.70
N GLU A 186 -1.65 -9.67 -5.83
CA GLU A 186 -2.32 -10.91 -6.24
C GLU A 186 -1.30 -12.00 -6.62
N GLU A 187 -0.28 -11.67 -7.41
CA GLU A 187 0.81 -12.58 -7.83
C GLU A 187 1.56 -13.15 -6.62
N ARG A 188 1.88 -12.31 -5.63
CA ARG A 188 2.61 -12.72 -4.43
C ARG A 188 1.73 -13.36 -3.37
N GLY A 189 0.41 -13.34 -3.54
CA GLY A 189 -0.53 -13.89 -2.56
C GLY A 189 -0.49 -13.19 -1.19
N VAL A 190 -0.10 -11.91 -1.15
CA VAL A 190 0.04 -11.13 0.09
C VAL A 190 -1.18 -10.29 0.41
N GLY A 191 -2.32 -10.60 -0.21
CA GLY A 191 -3.57 -9.90 -0.04
C GLY A 191 -4.46 -10.03 -1.26
N PHE A 192 -5.36 -9.09 -1.46
CA PHE A 192 -6.28 -9.08 -2.58
C PHE A 192 -6.64 -7.65 -3.04
N ALA A 193 -7.15 -7.54 -4.27
CA ALA A 193 -7.62 -6.29 -4.84
C ALA A 193 -9.15 -6.24 -4.91
N ILE A 194 -9.70 -5.02 -4.73
CA ILE A 194 -11.13 -4.71 -4.85
C ILE A 194 -11.33 -3.52 -5.79
N ASN A 195 -12.45 -3.49 -6.53
CA ASN A 195 -12.78 -2.32 -7.36
C ASN A 195 -13.31 -1.16 -6.50
N SER A 196 -14.11 -1.49 -5.49
CA SER A 196 -14.80 -0.55 -4.61
C SER A 196 -14.77 -1.05 -3.17
N LEU A 197 -14.69 -0.13 -2.19
CA LEU A 197 -14.86 -0.48 -0.77
C LEU A 197 -16.24 -1.07 -0.46
N LYS A 198 -17.23 -0.87 -1.31
CA LYS A 198 -18.55 -1.49 -1.20
C LYS A 198 -18.52 -3.01 -1.41
N GLU A 199 -17.51 -3.53 -2.09
CA GLU A 199 -17.29 -4.97 -2.26
C GLU A 199 -16.70 -5.62 -0.99
N LEU A 200 -16.05 -4.82 -0.14
CA LEU A 200 -15.26 -5.33 0.98
C LEU A 200 -16.06 -6.21 1.95
N PRO A 201 -17.28 -5.86 2.40
CA PRO A 201 -18.05 -6.72 3.30
C PRO A 201 -18.30 -8.12 2.70
N GLY A 202 -18.72 -8.19 1.44
CA GLY A 202 -18.97 -9.45 0.74
C GLY A 202 -17.67 -10.26 0.52
N ARG A 203 -16.56 -9.57 0.17
CA ARG A 203 -15.27 -10.23 -0.03
C ARG A 203 -14.75 -10.83 1.28
N LEU A 204 -14.81 -10.10 2.39
CA LEU A 204 -14.40 -10.59 3.71
C LEU A 204 -15.23 -11.80 4.15
N ALA A 205 -16.53 -11.79 3.91
CA ALA A 205 -17.41 -12.91 4.23
C ALA A 205 -17.10 -14.17 3.42
N SER A 206 -16.47 -14.04 2.26
CA SER A 206 -16.12 -15.17 1.38
C SER A 206 -14.73 -15.76 1.63
N ILE A 207 -13.89 -15.12 2.46
CA ILE A 207 -12.52 -15.60 2.73
C ILE A 207 -12.58 -16.86 3.60
N SER A 208 -12.03 -17.96 3.09
CA SER A 208 -11.87 -19.17 3.87
C SER A 208 -10.67 -19.09 4.82
N GLU A 209 -10.65 -19.93 5.85
CA GLU A 209 -9.50 -20.04 6.76
C GLU A 209 -8.22 -20.42 6.00
N GLU A 210 -8.33 -21.33 5.04
CA GLU A 210 -7.20 -21.76 4.21
C GLU A 210 -6.67 -20.62 3.36
N GLU A 211 -7.54 -19.84 2.72
CA GLU A 211 -7.15 -18.68 1.93
C GLU A 211 -6.43 -17.63 2.80
N TYR A 212 -6.95 -17.32 3.97
CA TYR A 212 -6.31 -16.38 4.88
C TYR A 212 -4.96 -16.90 5.41
N ALA A 213 -4.87 -18.17 5.79
CA ALA A 213 -3.62 -18.79 6.22
C ALA A 213 -2.56 -18.77 5.11
N GLY A 214 -2.96 -18.96 3.85
CA GLY A 214 -2.11 -18.82 2.67
C GLY A 214 -1.56 -17.40 2.56
N MET A 215 -2.42 -16.37 2.64
CA MET A 215 -2.00 -14.97 2.62
C MET A 215 -1.04 -14.63 3.77
N LEU A 216 -1.29 -15.13 4.99
CA LEU A 216 -0.39 -14.92 6.13
C LEU A 216 0.99 -15.53 5.90
N THR A 217 1.05 -16.73 5.33
CA THR A 217 2.31 -17.41 5.00
C THR A 217 3.14 -16.59 4.01
N GLN A 218 2.52 -16.12 2.93
CA GLN A 218 3.19 -15.29 1.93
C GLN A 218 3.59 -13.91 2.50
N THR A 219 2.74 -13.31 3.32
CA THR A 219 3.04 -12.03 4.00
C THR A 219 4.25 -12.17 4.93
N LYS A 220 4.38 -13.28 5.65
CA LYS A 220 5.55 -13.54 6.53
C LYS A 220 6.85 -13.64 5.72
N GLN A 221 6.82 -14.32 4.58
CA GLN A 221 7.98 -14.39 3.68
C GLN A 221 8.33 -12.99 3.12
N MET A 222 7.33 -12.24 2.69
CA MET A 222 7.51 -10.88 2.19
C MET A 222 8.05 -9.94 3.27
N ALA A 223 7.59 -10.06 4.52
CA ALA A 223 8.09 -9.27 5.64
C ALA A 223 9.60 -9.47 5.88
N ILE A 224 10.10 -10.70 5.70
CA ILE A 224 11.52 -11.03 5.80
C ILE A 224 12.30 -10.36 4.66
N ALA A 225 11.83 -10.49 3.42
CA ALA A 225 12.47 -9.88 2.24
C ALA A 225 12.55 -8.35 2.37
N ILE A 226 11.45 -7.72 2.76
CA ILE A 226 11.36 -6.26 3.03
C ILE A 226 12.35 -5.84 4.11
N ASN A 227 12.46 -6.62 5.19
CA ASN A 227 13.38 -6.31 6.30
C ASN A 227 14.87 -6.51 5.95
N ASN A 228 15.16 -7.34 4.96
CA ASN A 228 16.53 -7.62 4.49
C ASN A 228 16.99 -6.68 3.36
N GLY A 229 16.14 -5.78 2.88
CA GLY A 229 16.45 -4.88 1.78
C GLY A 229 16.54 -5.57 0.42
N GLU A 230 15.84 -6.70 0.24
CA GLU A 230 15.94 -7.53 -0.95
C GLU A 230 15.36 -6.86 -2.19
N ASN A 231 14.31 -6.04 -2.04
CA ASN A 231 13.69 -5.34 -3.17
C ASN A 231 14.66 -4.34 -3.81
N LEU A 232 15.33 -3.54 -3.00
CA LEU A 232 16.32 -2.57 -3.49
C LEU A 232 17.54 -3.26 -4.11
N LYS A 233 18.05 -4.33 -3.48
CA LYS A 233 19.16 -5.12 -4.03
C LYS A 233 18.83 -5.65 -5.41
N ASN A 234 17.64 -6.25 -5.59
CA ASN A 234 17.19 -6.80 -6.86
C ASN A 234 17.02 -5.69 -7.92
N ALA A 235 16.45 -4.54 -7.57
CA ALA A 235 16.31 -3.40 -8.48
C ALA A 235 17.65 -2.83 -8.92
N ILE A 236 18.64 -2.78 -8.03
CA ILE A 236 20.02 -2.36 -8.37
C ILE A 236 20.66 -3.36 -9.35
N GLN A 237 20.53 -4.66 -9.10
CA GLN A 237 21.05 -5.68 -10.01
C GLN A 237 20.42 -5.59 -11.40
N GLU A 238 19.10 -5.40 -11.49
CA GLU A 238 18.41 -5.20 -12.77
C GLU A 238 18.96 -3.99 -13.55
N CYS A 239 19.20 -2.87 -12.86
CA CYS A 239 19.79 -1.69 -13.48
C CYS A 239 21.22 -1.95 -13.98
N SER A 240 22.05 -2.66 -13.21
CA SER A 240 23.44 -2.95 -13.56
C SER A 240 23.55 -3.83 -14.80
N LEU A 241 22.77 -4.91 -14.87
CA LEU A 241 22.74 -5.82 -16.02
C LEU A 241 22.33 -5.08 -17.31
N ARG A 242 21.29 -4.27 -17.26
CA ARG A 242 20.82 -3.48 -18.42
C ARG A 242 21.80 -2.41 -18.87
N SER A 243 22.67 -1.94 -17.98
CA SER A 243 23.73 -1.00 -18.34
C SER A 243 24.87 -1.69 -19.10
N GLU A 244 25.17 -2.94 -18.77
CA GLU A 244 26.19 -3.72 -19.49
C GLU A 244 25.74 -4.10 -20.90
N GLU A 245 24.45 -4.43 -21.07
CA GLU A 245 23.86 -4.75 -22.39
C GLU A 245 23.86 -3.56 -23.38
N ARG A 246 23.97 -2.32 -22.87
CA ARG A 246 23.98 -1.09 -23.70
C ARG A 246 25.39 -0.58 -24.04
N ARG A 247 26.43 -1.22 -23.57
CA ARG A 247 27.83 -0.93 -23.88
C ARG A 247 28.33 -1.80 -25.02
#